data_d59ecd88d5ca9d7659ea027b128f1f1e
#
_entry.id   d59ecd88d5ca9d7659ea027b128f1f1e
#
_cell.length_a   1.000
_cell.length_b   1.000
_cell.length_c   1.000
_cell.angle_alpha   90.00
_cell.angle_beta   90.00
_cell.angle_gamma   90.00
#
_symmetry.space_group_name_H-M   'P 1'
#
loop_
_entity.id
_entity.type
_entity.pdbx_description
1 polymer ?
#
loop_
_entity_poly.entity_id
_entity_poly.type
_entity_poly.pdbx_seq_one_letter_code
_entity_poly.pdbx_strand_id
1 'polypeptide(L)'
;MSKLKELREKRATVYTSIDELRKSADGREMTAEEQTRWDTLLSDYEKADKLVEQEERFQEVERRQAEQTYESRHKPQGKENHNQPSDEEYRTAFMEYLMRGGNEITPESRSIFEKRAGITGLSGGVIVPKTLADNIEIALKAYGGMFEAGTILTTSTGGDLIMPTINDTTSKATVVAEYNQSTKKAPSFGSETLKAYTYRTPIVPVSQELLQDSNFDLESLLSGLLAESFGRGINEDLTVGSGTGKPKGIVNWATASDAAPVAAAIKLDDIIDLLKSVDSAYARNGRFMFNRETLWSLVKIKDTTGRYIWQEGAKDGTPPTLFGKSYILNDDVANIGAGNASMLFGDFSKYKIRMVKNFRVIRLNELLAEYLSIGLFGFARVDGVLLDAGTHPVKKMVHANT
;
A
#
# COMPACT_ATOMS: atom_id res chain seq x y z
N MET A 1 36.37 4.77 -29.34
CA MET A 1 35.07 5.11 -30.01
C MET A 1 34.30 3.79 -30.11
N SER A 2 32.98 3.75 -30.00
CA SER A 2 32.28 2.48 -30.17
C SER A 2 32.31 2.06 -31.63
N LYS A 3 32.52 0.80 -31.90
CA LYS A 3 32.55 0.16 -33.22
C LYS A 3 31.33 0.51 -34.07
N LEU A 4 30.18 0.68 -33.46
CA LEU A 4 28.95 1.14 -34.13
C LEU A 4 29.10 2.55 -34.71
N LYS A 5 29.79 3.47 -34.02
CA LYS A 5 30.01 4.82 -34.49
C LYS A 5 30.85 4.83 -35.74
N GLU A 6 31.91 4.02 -35.78
CA GLU A 6 32.79 3.88 -36.94
C GLU A 6 32.07 3.30 -38.18
N LEU A 7 31.19 2.30 -37.94
CA LEU A 7 30.40 1.70 -39.02
C LEU A 7 29.37 2.68 -39.56
N ARG A 8 28.71 3.46 -38.72
CA ARG A 8 27.77 4.53 -39.14
C ARG A 8 28.47 5.64 -39.92
N GLU A 9 29.68 6.02 -39.51
CA GLU A 9 30.49 7.00 -40.24
C GLU A 9 30.88 6.48 -41.62
N LYS A 10 31.32 5.22 -41.76
CA LYS A 10 31.60 4.57 -43.05
C LYS A 10 30.37 4.53 -43.95
N ARG A 11 29.21 4.13 -43.42
CA ARG A 11 27.94 4.14 -44.16
C ARG A 11 27.59 5.55 -44.67
N ALA A 12 27.74 6.57 -43.83
CA ALA A 12 27.47 7.94 -44.17
C ALA A 12 28.41 8.45 -45.27
N THR A 13 29.69 8.10 -45.25
CA THR A 13 30.68 8.47 -46.25
C THR A 13 30.32 7.87 -47.62
N VAL A 14 29.96 6.58 -47.66
CA VAL A 14 29.55 5.94 -48.92
C VAL A 14 28.26 6.56 -49.44
N TYR A 15 27.29 6.86 -48.56
CA TYR A 15 26.06 7.56 -48.97
C TYR A 15 26.32 8.93 -49.57
N THR A 16 27.24 9.71 -48.99
CA THR A 16 27.62 11.01 -49.50
C THR A 16 28.24 10.91 -50.93
N SER A 17 29.08 9.89 -51.17
CA SER A 17 29.65 9.61 -52.47
C SER A 17 28.61 9.22 -53.52
N ILE A 18 27.57 8.47 -53.12
CA ILE A 18 26.43 8.13 -53.98
C ILE A 18 25.63 9.39 -54.33
N ASP A 19 25.36 10.26 -53.36
CA ASP A 19 24.59 11.49 -53.53
C ASP A 19 25.35 12.51 -54.42
N GLU A 20 26.68 12.62 -54.29
CA GLU A 20 27.54 13.42 -55.15
C GLU A 20 27.51 12.92 -56.61
N LEU A 21 27.59 11.60 -56.80
CA LEU A 21 27.52 11.00 -58.13
C LEU A 21 26.14 11.24 -58.77
N ARG A 22 25.08 11.13 -57.98
CA ARG A 22 23.71 11.42 -58.39
C ARG A 22 23.55 12.87 -58.84
N LYS A 23 24.06 13.80 -58.02
CA LYS A 23 24.01 15.25 -58.35
C LYS A 23 24.83 15.61 -59.58
N SER A 24 25.95 14.93 -59.82
CA SER A 24 26.77 15.15 -61.03
C SER A 24 26.11 14.64 -62.31
N ALA A 25 25.22 13.65 -62.19
CA ALA A 25 24.45 13.09 -63.31
C ALA A 25 23.08 13.76 -63.52
N ASP A 26 22.75 14.78 -62.71
CA ASP A 26 21.41 15.39 -62.72
C ASP A 26 21.13 16.04 -64.13
N GLY A 27 20.06 15.55 -64.79
CA GLY A 27 19.63 16.03 -66.14
C GLY A 27 20.29 15.34 -67.31
N ARG A 28 21.17 14.35 -67.18
CA ARG A 28 21.77 13.57 -68.27
C ARG A 28 21.80 12.05 -67.95
N GLU A 29 21.91 11.20 -68.98
CA GLU A 29 22.20 9.80 -68.80
C GLU A 29 23.60 9.56 -68.23
N MET A 30 23.76 8.63 -67.27
CA MET A 30 25.06 8.27 -66.73
C MET A 30 25.93 7.59 -67.81
N THR A 31 27.21 7.91 -67.81
CA THR A 31 28.17 7.19 -68.64
C THR A 31 28.42 5.79 -68.16
N ALA A 32 28.91 4.87 -69.00
CA ALA A 32 29.17 3.50 -68.58
C ALA A 32 30.16 3.38 -67.41
N GLU A 33 31.11 4.32 -67.30
CA GLU A 33 32.03 4.37 -66.11
C GLU A 33 31.33 4.86 -64.85
N GLU A 34 30.43 5.84 -64.93
CA GLU A 34 29.63 6.34 -63.85
C GLU A 34 28.66 5.27 -63.35
N GLN A 35 28.09 4.49 -64.25
CA GLN A 35 27.19 3.39 -63.93
C GLN A 35 27.93 2.27 -63.17
N THR A 36 29.12 1.89 -63.62
CA THR A 36 29.95 0.89 -62.89
C THR A 36 30.35 1.40 -61.50
N ARG A 37 30.66 2.67 -61.39
CA ARG A 37 30.98 3.30 -60.11
C ARG A 37 29.77 3.36 -59.15
N TRP A 38 28.60 3.65 -59.71
CA TRP A 38 27.32 3.63 -58.99
C TRP A 38 27.02 2.25 -58.42
N ASP A 39 27.11 1.20 -59.23
CA ASP A 39 26.86 -0.18 -58.81
C ASP A 39 27.82 -0.64 -57.71
N THR A 40 29.09 -0.22 -57.83
CA THR A 40 30.10 -0.52 -56.80
C THR A 40 29.79 0.18 -55.49
N LEU A 41 29.46 1.47 -55.51
CA LEU A 41 29.11 2.24 -54.32
C LEU A 41 27.82 1.74 -53.68
N LEU A 42 26.82 1.31 -54.46
CA LEU A 42 25.60 0.74 -53.98
C LEU A 42 25.85 -0.60 -53.23
N SER A 43 26.69 -1.46 -53.85
CA SER A 43 27.12 -2.71 -53.21
C SER A 43 27.87 -2.46 -51.87
N ASP A 44 28.73 -1.43 -51.83
CA ASP A 44 29.45 -1.13 -50.60
C ASP A 44 28.57 -0.47 -49.55
N TYR A 45 27.55 0.29 -49.94
CA TYR A 45 26.52 0.79 -49.04
C TYR A 45 25.71 -0.34 -48.40
N GLU A 46 25.23 -1.30 -49.22
CA GLU A 46 24.50 -2.46 -48.72
C GLU A 46 25.32 -3.30 -47.70
N LYS A 47 26.62 -3.47 -47.99
CA LYS A 47 27.52 -4.17 -47.04
C LYS A 47 27.67 -3.38 -45.73
N ALA A 48 27.88 -2.08 -45.81
CA ALA A 48 28.01 -1.22 -44.65
C ALA A 48 26.71 -1.18 -43.83
N ASP A 49 25.57 -1.13 -44.49
CA ASP A 49 24.24 -1.12 -43.81
C ASP A 49 23.97 -2.44 -43.06
N LYS A 50 24.26 -3.58 -43.68
CA LYS A 50 24.17 -4.90 -43.03
C LYS A 50 25.08 -5.01 -41.79
N LEU A 51 26.29 -4.45 -41.86
CA LEU A 51 27.20 -4.47 -40.70
C LEU A 51 26.70 -3.57 -39.56
N VAL A 52 26.12 -2.42 -39.87
CA VAL A 52 25.46 -1.58 -38.86
C VAL A 52 24.29 -2.29 -38.22
N GLU A 53 23.41 -2.91 -39.00
CA GLU A 53 22.25 -3.64 -38.48
C GLU A 53 22.67 -4.84 -37.57
N GLN A 54 23.72 -5.56 -37.98
CA GLN A 54 24.26 -6.68 -37.14
C GLN A 54 24.79 -6.18 -35.80
N GLU A 55 25.55 -5.06 -35.82
CA GLU A 55 26.13 -4.50 -34.59
C GLU A 55 25.04 -3.90 -33.67
N GLU A 56 24.00 -3.27 -34.25
CA GLU A 56 22.83 -2.79 -33.49
C GLU A 56 22.07 -3.93 -32.83
N ARG A 57 21.84 -5.02 -33.56
CA ARG A 57 21.22 -6.23 -32.98
C ARG A 57 22.07 -6.84 -31.87
N PHE A 58 23.38 -6.85 -32.05
CA PHE A 58 24.30 -7.39 -31.03
C PHE A 58 24.28 -6.55 -29.76
N GLN A 59 24.30 -5.22 -29.88
CA GLN A 59 24.20 -4.30 -28.73
C GLN A 59 22.84 -4.40 -28.03
N GLU A 60 21.77 -4.62 -28.78
CA GLU A 60 20.44 -4.85 -28.19
C GLU A 60 20.42 -6.14 -27.37
N VAL A 61 21.04 -7.21 -27.86
CA VAL A 61 21.16 -8.49 -27.12
C VAL A 61 22.03 -8.31 -25.86
N GLU A 62 23.16 -7.62 -25.96
CA GLU A 62 24.00 -7.31 -24.81
C GLU A 62 23.25 -6.49 -23.76
N ARG A 63 22.50 -5.47 -24.20
CA ARG A 63 21.68 -4.65 -23.29
C ARG A 63 20.64 -5.50 -22.55
N ARG A 64 19.91 -6.37 -23.27
CA ARG A 64 18.93 -7.28 -22.67
C ARG A 64 19.58 -8.25 -21.70
N GLN A 65 20.76 -8.77 -22.00
CA GLN A 65 21.50 -9.63 -21.08
C GLN A 65 21.99 -8.85 -19.86
N ALA A 66 22.45 -7.62 -20.04
CA ALA A 66 22.87 -6.77 -18.93
C ALA A 66 21.68 -6.40 -18.03
N GLU A 67 20.52 -6.10 -18.59
CA GLU A 67 19.27 -5.86 -17.84
C GLU A 67 18.85 -7.10 -17.05
N GLN A 68 18.85 -8.28 -17.66
CA GLN A 68 18.57 -9.56 -16.97
C GLN A 68 19.59 -9.86 -15.87
N THR A 69 20.86 -9.56 -16.11
CA THR A 69 21.93 -9.75 -15.11
C THR A 69 21.79 -8.72 -13.97
N TYR A 70 21.37 -7.49 -14.27
CA TYR A 70 21.09 -6.46 -13.26
C TYR A 70 19.88 -6.84 -12.42
N GLU A 71 18.79 -7.27 -13.03
CA GLU A 71 17.60 -7.78 -12.31
C GLU A 71 17.91 -9.01 -11.46
N SER A 72 18.76 -9.92 -11.95
CA SER A 72 19.15 -11.12 -11.19
C SER A 72 20.07 -10.77 -10.01
N ARG A 73 20.90 -9.73 -10.10
CA ARG A 73 21.78 -9.26 -9.02
C ARG A 73 21.06 -8.41 -7.97
N HIS A 74 19.96 -7.72 -8.35
CA HIS A 74 19.19 -6.85 -7.46
C HIS A 74 17.90 -7.49 -6.94
N LYS A 75 17.53 -8.69 -7.42
CA LYS A 75 16.64 -9.52 -6.61
C LYS A 75 17.38 -9.83 -5.31
N PRO A 76 16.84 -9.47 -4.13
CA PRO A 76 17.42 -9.94 -2.90
C PRO A 76 17.48 -11.46 -3.02
N GLN A 77 18.70 -12.01 -3.07
CA GLN A 77 18.93 -13.43 -2.88
C GLN A 77 18.56 -13.75 -1.43
N GLY A 78 17.26 -13.80 -1.14
CA GLY A 78 16.81 -14.77 -0.18
C GLY A 78 17.31 -16.10 -0.75
N LYS A 79 18.21 -16.75 -0.03
CA LYS A 79 18.57 -18.14 -0.29
C LYS A 79 17.25 -18.86 -0.50
N GLU A 80 16.90 -19.15 -1.75
CA GLU A 80 15.88 -20.14 -2.04
C GLU A 80 16.45 -21.43 -1.45
N ASN A 81 16.05 -21.68 -0.23
CA ASN A 81 16.21 -23.01 0.35
C ASN A 81 15.38 -23.91 -0.57
N HIS A 82 16.01 -24.65 -1.44
CA HIS A 82 15.38 -25.68 -2.28
C HIS A 82 14.57 -26.72 -1.48
N ASN A 83 14.49 -26.57 -0.18
CA ASN A 83 13.76 -27.42 0.77
C ASN A 83 12.48 -26.74 1.29
N GLN A 84 12.12 -25.52 0.84
CA GLN A 84 10.84 -24.91 1.22
C GLN A 84 9.79 -25.21 0.14
N PRO A 85 8.60 -25.68 0.54
CA PRO A 85 7.49 -25.95 -0.38
C PRO A 85 7.06 -24.67 -1.10
N SER A 86 6.64 -24.80 -2.34
CA SER A 86 6.12 -23.68 -3.15
C SER A 86 4.85 -23.11 -2.53
N ASP A 87 4.48 -21.89 -2.94
CA ASP A 87 3.24 -21.24 -2.48
C ASP A 87 1.99 -22.03 -2.90
N GLU A 88 2.01 -22.69 -4.08
CA GLU A 88 0.92 -23.53 -4.58
C GLU A 88 0.79 -24.85 -3.81
N GLU A 89 1.90 -25.52 -3.52
CA GLU A 89 1.90 -26.71 -2.66
C GLU A 89 1.36 -26.40 -1.27
N TYR A 90 1.77 -25.28 -0.70
CA TYR A 90 1.27 -24.84 0.59
C TYR A 90 -0.23 -24.51 0.56
N ARG A 91 -0.72 -23.86 -0.51
CA ARG A 91 -2.13 -23.58 -0.74
C ARG A 91 -2.95 -24.85 -0.82
N THR A 92 -2.48 -25.84 -1.58
CA THR A 92 -3.15 -27.14 -1.72
C THR A 92 -3.23 -27.87 -0.38
N ALA A 93 -2.13 -27.90 0.39
CA ALA A 93 -2.11 -28.49 1.74
C ALA A 93 -3.04 -27.74 2.70
N PHE A 94 -3.14 -26.41 2.58
CA PHE A 94 -4.04 -25.60 3.38
C PHE A 94 -5.51 -25.91 3.07
N MET A 95 -5.87 -26.05 1.81
CA MET A 95 -7.23 -26.45 1.38
C MET A 95 -7.56 -27.85 1.90
N GLU A 96 -6.62 -28.80 1.83
CA GLU A 96 -6.82 -30.13 2.40
C GLU A 96 -7.07 -30.07 3.92
N TYR A 97 -6.32 -29.22 4.64
CA TYR A 97 -6.54 -28.99 6.09
C TYR A 97 -7.94 -28.43 6.38
N LEU A 98 -8.41 -27.48 5.57
CA LEU A 98 -9.75 -26.90 5.74
C LEU A 98 -10.84 -27.95 5.49
N MET A 99 -10.67 -28.82 4.49
CA MET A 99 -11.65 -29.83 4.10
C MET A 99 -11.66 -31.04 5.07
N ARG A 100 -10.48 -31.60 5.38
CA ARG A 100 -10.39 -32.87 6.11
C ARG A 100 -10.04 -32.71 7.59
N GLY A 101 -9.38 -31.59 7.96
CA GLY A 101 -8.89 -31.35 9.31
C GLY A 101 -7.49 -31.91 9.57
N GLY A 102 -6.86 -31.44 10.64
CA GLY A 102 -5.47 -31.72 10.92
C GLY A 102 -5.10 -33.19 11.19
N ASN A 103 -6.08 -34.04 11.53
CA ASN A 103 -5.86 -35.46 11.80
C ASN A 103 -5.92 -36.32 10.53
N GLU A 104 -6.63 -35.86 9.52
CA GLU A 104 -6.93 -36.63 8.28
C GLU A 104 -6.19 -36.12 7.05
N ILE A 105 -5.27 -35.14 7.22
CA ILE A 105 -4.42 -34.67 6.12
C ILE A 105 -3.37 -35.71 5.75
N THR A 106 -2.97 -35.68 4.48
CA THR A 106 -1.90 -36.56 3.95
C THR A 106 -0.57 -36.30 4.66
N PRO A 107 0.31 -37.33 4.77
CA PRO A 107 1.65 -37.14 5.33
C PRO A 107 2.47 -36.08 4.58
N GLU A 108 2.26 -35.95 3.26
CA GLU A 108 2.88 -34.93 2.41
C GLU A 108 2.46 -33.53 2.84
N SER A 109 1.16 -33.27 2.96
CA SER A 109 0.62 -31.98 3.40
C SER A 109 1.08 -31.62 4.82
N ARG A 110 1.17 -32.61 5.72
CA ARG A 110 1.74 -32.40 7.05
C ARG A 110 3.21 -31.95 6.99
N SER A 111 4.01 -32.61 6.16
CA SER A 111 5.43 -32.25 5.97
C SER A 111 5.61 -30.84 5.42
N ILE A 112 4.67 -30.39 4.57
CA ILE A 112 4.64 -29.02 4.01
C ILE A 112 4.45 -27.99 5.13
N PHE A 113 3.52 -28.22 6.05
CA PHE A 113 3.30 -27.33 7.19
C PHE A 113 4.49 -27.27 8.14
N GLU A 114 5.11 -28.43 8.43
CA GLU A 114 6.30 -28.50 9.28
C GLU A 114 7.50 -27.74 8.68
N LYS A 115 7.75 -27.90 7.37
CA LYS A 115 8.87 -27.27 6.69
C LYS A 115 8.73 -25.76 6.57
N ARG A 116 7.50 -25.24 6.32
CA ARG A 116 7.29 -23.82 6.06
C ARG A 116 6.94 -23.03 7.30
N ALA A 117 6.19 -23.57 8.20
CA ALA A 117 5.65 -22.87 9.36
C ALA A 117 6.31 -23.27 10.69
N GLY A 118 7.16 -24.30 10.70
CA GLY A 118 7.73 -24.86 11.94
C GLY A 118 6.65 -25.37 12.90
N ILE A 119 5.48 -25.73 12.38
CA ILE A 119 4.32 -26.15 13.18
C ILE A 119 4.39 -27.67 13.34
N THR A 120 4.80 -28.14 14.51
CA THR A 120 4.82 -29.56 14.88
C THR A 120 3.47 -30.09 15.34
N GLY A 121 2.48 -29.21 15.56
CA GLY A 121 1.12 -29.58 15.95
C GLY A 121 0.08 -28.64 15.33
N LEU A 122 -0.92 -29.22 14.66
CA LEU A 122 -1.97 -28.47 13.95
C LEU A 122 -3.09 -27.94 14.84
N SER A 123 -3.08 -28.27 16.14
CA SER A 123 -4.06 -27.79 17.13
C SER A 123 -4.03 -26.28 17.37
N GLY A 124 -2.91 -25.62 17.10
CA GLY A 124 -2.75 -24.17 17.22
C GLY A 124 -3.16 -23.38 15.97
N GLY A 125 -3.78 -24.04 15.00
CA GLY A 125 -4.16 -23.44 13.70
C GLY A 125 -3.02 -23.39 12.70
N VAL A 126 -3.37 -23.27 11.43
CA VAL A 126 -2.45 -23.22 10.30
C VAL A 126 -2.31 -21.78 9.81
N ILE A 127 -1.08 -21.40 9.44
CA ILE A 127 -0.81 -20.09 8.85
C ILE A 127 -1.51 -20.02 7.49
N VAL A 128 -2.15 -18.91 7.22
CA VAL A 128 -2.84 -18.66 5.96
C VAL A 128 -1.82 -18.55 4.82
N PRO A 129 -2.07 -19.15 3.63
CA PRO A 129 -1.22 -18.97 2.46
C PRO A 129 -1.04 -17.48 2.12
N LYS A 130 0.09 -17.14 1.50
CA LYS A 130 0.41 -15.75 1.16
C LYS A 130 -0.67 -15.11 0.28
N THR A 131 -1.14 -15.83 -0.73
CA THR A 131 -2.22 -15.36 -1.63
C THR A 131 -3.49 -15.00 -0.88
N LEU A 132 -3.90 -15.83 0.08
CA LEU A 132 -5.07 -15.57 0.90
C LEU A 132 -4.83 -14.42 1.89
N ALA A 133 -3.63 -14.31 2.47
CA ALA A 133 -3.25 -13.20 3.33
C ALA A 133 -3.25 -11.87 2.58
N ASP A 134 -2.73 -11.84 1.35
CA ASP A 134 -2.72 -10.66 0.48
C ASP A 134 -4.17 -10.25 0.10
N ASN A 135 -5.04 -11.21 -0.19
CA ASN A 135 -6.47 -10.96 -0.45
C ASN A 135 -7.18 -10.38 0.79
N ILE A 136 -6.89 -10.92 1.98
CA ILE A 136 -7.41 -10.36 3.24
C ILE A 136 -6.90 -8.92 3.42
N GLU A 137 -5.63 -8.64 3.17
CA GLU A 137 -5.06 -7.29 3.30
C GLU A 137 -5.70 -6.29 2.33
N ILE A 138 -5.98 -6.70 1.09
CA ILE A 138 -6.70 -5.87 0.11
C ILE A 138 -8.12 -5.58 0.60
N ALA A 139 -8.82 -6.60 1.07
CA ALA A 139 -10.19 -6.44 1.56
C ALA A 139 -10.25 -5.61 2.86
N LEU A 140 -9.26 -5.71 3.75
CA LEU A 140 -9.16 -4.86 4.94
C LEU A 140 -9.15 -3.36 4.57
N LYS A 141 -8.49 -2.97 3.48
CA LYS A 141 -8.49 -1.58 2.98
C LYS A 141 -9.86 -1.15 2.48
N ALA A 142 -10.64 -2.06 1.92
CA ALA A 142 -11.99 -1.77 1.44
C ALA A 142 -13.01 -1.56 2.59
N TYR A 143 -12.80 -2.25 3.72
CA TYR A 143 -13.72 -2.19 4.87
C TYR A 143 -13.27 -1.25 5.99
N GLY A 144 -12.04 -0.73 5.95
CA GLY A 144 -11.47 0.07 7.03
C GLY A 144 -10.79 1.36 6.57
N GLY A 145 -11.41 2.51 6.83
CA GLY A 145 -10.83 3.83 6.53
C GLY A 145 -9.44 4.05 7.14
N MET A 146 -9.15 3.42 8.29
CA MET A 146 -7.82 3.52 8.93
C MET A 146 -6.73 2.77 8.16
N PHE A 147 -7.05 1.65 7.51
CA PHE A 147 -6.10 0.92 6.68
C PHE A 147 -5.75 1.66 5.38
N GLU A 148 -6.67 2.48 4.88
CA GLU A 148 -6.41 3.40 3.76
C GLU A 148 -5.57 4.60 4.19
N ALA A 149 -5.86 5.15 5.37
CA ALA A 149 -5.26 6.37 5.88
C ALA A 149 -3.84 6.16 6.41
N GLY A 150 -3.65 5.09 7.21
CA GLY A 150 -2.43 4.83 7.96
C GLY A 150 -1.33 4.14 7.14
N THR A 151 -0.15 4.06 7.73
CA THR A 151 0.98 3.29 7.16
C THR A 151 1.05 1.91 7.80
N ILE A 152 0.92 0.86 7.00
CA ILE A 152 0.99 -0.52 7.47
C ILE A 152 2.45 -0.95 7.64
N LEU A 153 2.79 -1.45 8.82
CA LEU A 153 4.09 -2.04 9.16
C LEU A 153 3.90 -3.53 9.42
N THR A 154 4.44 -4.36 8.55
CA THR A 154 4.37 -5.82 8.71
C THR A 154 5.59 -6.32 9.49
N THR A 155 5.36 -7.08 10.57
CA THR A 155 6.43 -7.68 11.38
C THR A 155 6.31 -9.20 11.42
N SER A 156 7.42 -9.92 11.51
CA SER A 156 7.43 -11.39 11.60
C SER A 156 7.10 -11.91 13.00
N THR A 157 7.36 -11.11 14.03
CA THR A 157 7.17 -11.48 15.45
C THR A 157 6.23 -10.51 16.14
N GLY A 158 5.60 -10.95 17.24
CA GLY A 158 4.67 -10.15 18.05
C GLY A 158 5.30 -9.52 19.31
N GLY A 159 6.64 -9.51 19.44
CA GLY A 159 7.31 -8.79 20.54
C GLY A 159 7.13 -7.28 20.43
N ASP A 160 7.27 -6.55 21.52
CA ASP A 160 7.11 -5.10 21.56
C ASP A 160 8.09 -4.42 20.58
N LEU A 161 7.59 -3.49 19.79
CA LEU A 161 8.36 -2.71 18.82
C LEU A 161 8.43 -1.25 19.28
N ILE A 162 9.61 -0.80 19.65
CA ILE A 162 9.83 0.58 20.09
C ILE A 162 10.10 1.44 18.84
N MET A 163 9.27 2.47 18.65
CA MET A 163 9.41 3.46 17.59
C MET A 163 9.94 4.77 18.18
N PRO A 164 11.14 5.22 17.81
CA PRO A 164 11.65 6.50 18.30
C PRO A 164 10.88 7.65 17.66
N THR A 165 10.57 8.66 18.45
CA THR A 165 10.02 9.95 18.00
C THR A 165 11.03 11.05 18.28
N ILE A 166 11.17 11.99 17.34
CA ILE A 166 12.11 13.12 17.45
C ILE A 166 11.32 14.40 17.19
N ASN A 167 11.41 15.32 18.13
CA ASN A 167 10.89 16.68 17.96
C ASN A 167 12.06 17.66 17.79
N ASP A 168 12.18 18.19 16.58
CA ASP A 168 13.16 19.22 16.23
C ASP A 168 12.49 20.47 15.61
N THR A 169 11.18 20.64 15.79
CA THR A 169 10.41 21.73 15.20
C THR A 169 10.84 23.12 15.68
N THR A 170 11.53 23.20 16.83
CA THR A 170 12.00 24.43 17.40
C THR A 170 13.43 24.78 16.99
N SER A 171 14.15 23.90 16.29
CA SER A 171 15.49 24.16 15.78
C SER A 171 15.41 24.96 14.48
N LYS A 172 15.95 26.16 14.49
CA LYS A 172 16.01 27.02 13.29
C LYS A 172 17.46 27.38 13.01
N ALA A 173 17.86 27.38 11.76
CA ALA A 173 19.11 27.94 11.34
C ALA A 173 19.09 29.46 11.58
N THR A 174 20.15 29.98 12.20
CA THR A 174 20.32 31.43 12.45
C THR A 174 21.54 31.92 11.71
N VAL A 175 21.48 33.13 11.18
CA VAL A 175 22.65 33.79 10.61
C VAL A 175 23.57 34.15 11.77
N VAL A 176 24.79 33.65 11.71
CA VAL A 176 25.82 33.92 12.76
C VAL A 176 26.88 34.83 12.16
N ALA A 177 27.19 35.95 12.83
CA ALA A 177 28.29 36.77 12.46
C ALA A 177 29.63 36.09 12.78
N GLU A 178 30.68 36.50 12.09
CA GLU A 178 32.05 35.99 12.28
C GLU A 178 32.44 36.08 13.77
N TYR A 179 33.01 34.99 14.32
CA TYR A 179 33.40 34.81 15.73
C TYR A 179 32.26 34.63 16.77
N ASN A 180 30.99 34.49 16.40
CA ASN A 180 29.93 34.16 17.35
C ASN A 180 29.70 32.68 17.50
N GLN A 181 29.48 32.22 18.74
CA GLN A 181 29.16 30.81 19.01
C GLN A 181 27.73 30.49 18.55
N SER A 182 27.60 29.32 17.87
CA SER A 182 26.29 28.75 17.54
C SER A 182 25.56 28.30 18.81
N THR A 183 24.26 28.55 18.89
CA THR A 183 23.42 28.11 20.00
C THR A 183 23.29 26.58 19.97
N LYS A 184 23.66 25.90 21.05
CA LYS A 184 23.48 24.44 21.18
C LYS A 184 22.05 24.18 21.60
N LYS A 185 21.32 23.47 20.76
CA LYS A 185 19.97 22.96 21.05
C LYS A 185 19.91 21.46 20.78
N ALA A 186 19.53 20.71 21.79
CA ALA A 186 19.34 19.27 21.64
C ALA A 186 17.89 18.99 21.25
N PRO A 187 17.62 18.15 20.22
CA PRO A 187 16.28 17.67 19.93
C PRO A 187 15.76 16.83 21.09
N SER A 188 14.47 16.88 21.35
CA SER A 188 13.84 15.99 22.32
C SER A 188 13.54 14.64 21.67
N PHE A 189 13.98 13.58 22.34
CA PHE A 189 13.73 12.21 21.92
C PHE A 189 12.60 11.64 22.78
N GLY A 190 11.64 11.01 22.13
CA GLY A 190 10.60 10.20 22.75
C GLY A 190 10.59 8.81 22.13
N SER A 191 9.80 7.94 22.68
CA SER A 191 9.56 6.61 22.11
C SER A 191 8.12 6.18 22.34
N GLU A 192 7.53 5.61 21.31
CA GLU A 192 6.21 4.98 21.38
C GLU A 192 6.36 3.48 21.17
N THR A 193 5.59 2.70 21.90
CA THR A 193 5.67 1.23 21.85
C THR A 193 4.46 0.66 21.14
N LEU A 194 4.70 -0.03 20.03
CA LEU A 194 3.72 -0.84 19.32
C LEU A 194 3.72 -2.26 19.89
N LYS A 195 2.61 -2.65 20.48
CA LYS A 195 2.35 -4.00 20.95
C LYS A 195 1.83 -4.88 19.82
N ALA A 196 1.17 -5.98 20.12
CA ALA A 196 0.52 -6.86 19.16
C ALA A 196 -0.71 -7.49 19.81
N TYR A 197 -1.82 -6.77 19.82
CA TYR A 197 -3.09 -7.27 20.37
C TYR A 197 -3.69 -8.34 19.47
N THR A 198 -4.22 -9.39 20.07
CA THR A 198 -4.79 -10.51 19.32
C THR A 198 -6.27 -10.29 19.05
N TYR A 199 -6.63 -10.25 17.79
CA TYR A 199 -8.00 -10.22 17.29
C TYR A 199 -8.42 -11.61 16.85
N ARG A 200 -9.65 -11.98 17.12
CA ARG A 200 -10.26 -13.26 16.72
C ARG A 200 -11.60 -12.97 16.05
N THR A 201 -11.85 -13.59 14.91
CA THR A 201 -13.16 -13.50 14.26
C THR A 201 -14.20 -14.33 15.00
N PRO A 202 -15.50 -14.07 14.83
CA PRO A 202 -16.54 -15.02 15.18
C PRO A 202 -16.31 -16.37 14.49
N ILE A 203 -16.89 -17.43 15.06
CA ILE A 203 -16.82 -18.75 14.46
C ILE A 203 -17.81 -18.81 13.30
N VAL A 204 -17.30 -19.15 12.10
CA VAL A 204 -18.10 -19.36 10.90
C VAL A 204 -18.45 -20.85 10.82
N PRO A 205 -19.72 -21.25 10.99
CA PRO A 205 -20.14 -22.63 10.80
C PRO A 205 -20.20 -22.96 9.31
N VAL A 206 -19.58 -24.07 8.91
CA VAL A 206 -19.61 -24.61 7.55
C VAL A 206 -20.11 -26.04 7.60
N SER A 207 -21.14 -26.39 6.82
CA SER A 207 -21.68 -27.75 6.83
C SER A 207 -20.70 -28.73 6.16
N GLN A 208 -20.70 -29.98 6.63
CA GLN A 208 -19.88 -31.03 6.03
C GLN A 208 -20.29 -31.32 4.58
N GLU A 209 -21.57 -31.20 4.26
CA GLU A 209 -22.07 -31.36 2.89
C GLU A 209 -21.45 -30.34 1.95
N LEU A 210 -21.40 -29.05 2.36
CA LEU A 210 -20.79 -27.98 1.58
C LEU A 210 -19.30 -28.24 1.31
N LEU A 211 -18.59 -28.85 2.27
CA LEU A 211 -17.18 -29.19 2.12
C LEU A 211 -16.94 -30.37 1.19
N GLN A 212 -17.91 -31.26 1.05
CA GLN A 212 -17.83 -32.43 0.16
C GLN A 212 -18.20 -32.09 -1.29
N ASP A 213 -19.01 -31.03 -1.48
CA ASP A 213 -19.38 -30.55 -2.81
C ASP A 213 -18.21 -29.81 -3.45
N SER A 214 -17.49 -30.49 -4.34
CA SER A 214 -16.21 -30.10 -4.92
C SER A 214 -16.20 -28.82 -5.80
N ASN A 215 -17.37 -28.21 -6.06
CA ASN A 215 -17.50 -27.03 -6.94
C ASN A 215 -17.50 -25.70 -6.20
N PHE A 216 -17.35 -25.71 -4.87
CA PHE A 216 -17.44 -24.49 -4.06
C PHE A 216 -16.06 -23.92 -3.73
N ASP A 217 -15.80 -22.66 -4.11
CA ASP A 217 -14.57 -21.95 -3.76
C ASP A 217 -14.61 -21.47 -2.30
N LEU A 218 -14.33 -22.42 -1.39
CA LEU A 218 -14.27 -22.18 0.04
C LEU A 218 -13.22 -21.12 0.41
N GLU A 219 -12.11 -21.04 -0.31
CA GLU A 219 -11.03 -20.08 -0.06
C GLU A 219 -11.51 -18.64 -0.25
N SER A 220 -12.19 -18.39 -1.38
CA SER A 220 -12.72 -17.05 -1.68
C SER A 220 -13.78 -16.62 -0.67
N LEU A 221 -14.71 -17.54 -0.32
CA LEU A 221 -15.74 -17.26 0.68
C LEU A 221 -15.11 -16.92 2.05
N LEU A 222 -14.20 -17.76 2.54
CA LEU A 222 -13.56 -17.55 3.82
C LEU A 222 -12.72 -16.28 3.85
N SER A 223 -11.98 -16.00 2.77
CA SER A 223 -11.19 -14.77 2.70
C SER A 223 -12.07 -13.53 2.83
N GLY A 224 -13.21 -13.51 2.16
CA GLY A 224 -14.17 -12.41 2.24
C GLY A 224 -14.75 -12.25 3.65
N LEU A 225 -15.27 -13.33 4.24
CA LEU A 225 -15.88 -13.29 5.58
C LEU A 225 -14.87 -12.91 6.68
N LEU A 226 -13.66 -13.48 6.64
CA LEU A 226 -12.62 -13.18 7.61
C LEU A 226 -12.13 -11.75 7.46
N ALA A 227 -11.92 -11.27 6.23
CA ALA A 227 -11.48 -9.91 5.95
C ALA A 227 -12.52 -8.87 6.40
N GLU A 228 -13.80 -9.11 6.13
CA GLU A 228 -14.88 -8.23 6.58
C GLU A 228 -14.96 -8.17 8.10
N SER A 229 -14.91 -9.33 8.76
CA SER A 229 -14.97 -9.41 10.23
C SER A 229 -13.76 -8.73 10.90
N PHE A 230 -12.54 -8.99 10.40
CA PHE A 230 -11.34 -8.31 10.86
C PHE A 230 -11.38 -6.82 10.56
N GLY A 231 -11.81 -6.45 9.32
CA GLY A 231 -11.87 -5.06 8.87
C GLY A 231 -12.71 -4.21 9.81
N ARG A 232 -13.91 -4.65 10.13
CA ARG A 232 -14.82 -3.95 11.04
C ARG A 232 -14.24 -3.82 12.46
N GLY A 233 -13.85 -4.93 13.08
CA GLY A 233 -13.40 -4.90 14.47
C GLY A 233 -12.07 -4.17 14.67
N ILE A 234 -11.12 -4.36 13.77
CA ILE A 234 -9.83 -3.69 13.86
C ILE A 234 -9.95 -2.20 13.52
N ASN A 235 -10.77 -1.83 12.50
CA ASN A 235 -10.98 -0.43 12.14
C ASN A 235 -11.59 0.38 13.29
N GLU A 236 -12.59 -0.19 13.98
CA GLU A 236 -13.21 0.42 15.15
C GLU A 236 -12.14 0.75 16.20
N ASP A 237 -11.32 -0.24 16.59
CA ASP A 237 -10.29 -0.04 17.61
C ASP A 237 -9.17 0.90 17.16
N LEU A 238 -8.75 0.88 15.89
CA LEU A 238 -7.78 1.82 15.35
C LEU A 238 -8.35 3.25 15.27
N THR A 239 -9.68 3.40 15.19
CA THR A 239 -10.35 4.70 15.15
C THR A 239 -10.60 5.25 16.55
N VAL A 240 -11.30 4.49 17.41
CA VAL A 240 -11.80 4.98 18.73
C VAL A 240 -11.29 4.19 19.91
N GLY A 241 -10.40 3.21 19.72
CA GLY A 241 -9.88 2.34 20.77
C GLY A 241 -9.27 3.10 21.95
N SER A 242 -9.44 2.58 23.15
CA SER A 242 -9.03 3.25 24.40
C SER A 242 -7.52 3.21 24.67
N GLY A 243 -6.76 2.29 24.05
CA GLY A 243 -5.35 2.04 24.36
C GLY A 243 -5.10 1.15 25.57
N THR A 244 -6.15 0.67 26.23
CA THR A 244 -6.05 -0.28 27.37
C THR A 244 -6.59 -1.64 26.94
N GLY A 245 -5.71 -2.64 26.84
CA GLY A 245 -6.06 -3.97 26.36
C GLY A 245 -6.35 -4.06 24.85
N LYS A 246 -6.30 -2.96 24.13
CA LYS A 246 -6.53 -2.79 22.70
C LYS A 246 -5.75 -1.59 22.16
N PRO A 247 -5.61 -1.43 20.84
CA PRO A 247 -4.94 -0.27 20.24
C PRO A 247 -5.52 1.06 20.73
N LYS A 248 -4.69 2.08 20.76
CA LYS A 248 -5.17 3.44 20.99
C LYS A 248 -5.57 4.06 19.65
N GLY A 249 -6.85 4.31 19.48
CA GLY A 249 -7.44 4.84 18.26
C GLY A 249 -6.98 6.24 17.94
N ILE A 250 -7.01 6.59 16.64
CA ILE A 250 -6.58 7.89 16.14
C ILE A 250 -7.33 9.06 16.79
N VAL A 251 -8.62 8.89 17.09
CA VAL A 251 -9.44 9.90 17.77
C VAL A 251 -8.90 10.19 19.17
N ASN A 252 -8.40 9.16 19.87
CA ASN A 252 -7.83 9.30 21.22
C ASN A 252 -6.36 9.77 21.23
N TRP A 253 -5.67 9.66 20.10
CA TRP A 253 -4.36 10.25 19.88
C TRP A 253 -4.47 11.72 19.46
N ALA A 254 -5.42 12.06 18.58
CA ALA A 254 -5.57 13.39 18.03
C ALA A 254 -5.92 14.41 19.13
N THR A 255 -5.20 15.53 19.15
CA THR A 255 -5.53 16.70 19.97
C THR A 255 -6.72 17.45 19.42
N ALA A 256 -7.49 18.08 20.30
CA ALA A 256 -8.57 18.94 19.86
C ALA A 256 -8.00 20.15 19.10
N SER A 257 -8.71 20.56 18.05
CA SER A 257 -8.46 21.83 17.34
C SER A 257 -9.09 23.01 18.08
N ASP A 258 -8.78 24.21 17.61
CA ASP A 258 -9.43 25.43 18.09
C ASP A 258 -10.88 25.57 17.55
N ALA A 259 -11.29 24.74 16.60
CA ALA A 259 -12.66 24.69 16.10
C ALA A 259 -13.61 24.19 17.21
N ALA A 260 -14.62 24.97 17.51
CA ALA A 260 -15.62 24.66 18.53
C ALA A 260 -17.05 24.72 17.92
N PRO A 261 -17.40 23.76 17.03
CA PRO A 261 -18.72 23.73 16.43
C PRO A 261 -19.80 23.51 17.50
N VAL A 262 -21.00 24.07 17.26
CA VAL A 262 -22.15 23.81 18.13
C VAL A 262 -22.50 22.33 18.15
N ALA A 263 -23.20 21.88 19.20
CA ALA A 263 -23.46 20.45 19.43
C ALA A 263 -24.12 19.72 18.25
N ALA A 264 -24.99 20.38 17.48
CA ALA A 264 -25.82 19.75 16.46
C ALA A 264 -25.46 20.12 15.01
N ALA A 265 -24.44 20.96 14.77
CA ALA A 265 -24.13 21.44 13.42
C ALA A 265 -22.64 21.76 13.24
N ILE A 266 -22.20 21.69 11.98
CA ILE A 266 -20.87 22.14 11.54
C ILE A 266 -21.07 23.31 10.58
N LYS A 267 -20.28 24.37 10.76
CA LYS A 267 -20.21 25.49 9.82
C LYS A 267 -18.92 25.38 9.00
N LEU A 268 -18.89 26.07 7.87
CA LEU A 268 -17.67 26.12 7.05
C LEU A 268 -16.48 26.75 7.80
N ASP A 269 -16.73 27.73 8.65
CA ASP A 269 -15.71 28.36 9.47
C ASP A 269 -15.03 27.35 10.41
N ASP A 270 -15.80 26.42 10.99
CA ASP A 270 -15.27 25.37 11.87
C ASP A 270 -14.29 24.46 11.12
N ILE A 271 -14.57 24.18 9.83
CA ILE A 271 -13.69 23.36 8.97
C ILE A 271 -12.40 24.14 8.66
N ILE A 272 -12.51 25.45 8.40
CA ILE A 272 -11.35 26.31 8.15
C ILE A 272 -10.49 26.42 9.41
N ASP A 273 -11.08 26.53 10.59
CA ASP A 273 -10.36 26.56 11.85
C ASP A 273 -9.66 25.21 12.15
N LEU A 274 -10.31 24.09 11.80
CA LEU A 274 -9.67 22.77 11.87
C LEU A 274 -8.44 22.69 10.93
N LEU A 275 -8.59 23.14 9.67
CA LEU A 275 -7.48 23.19 8.69
C LEU A 275 -6.32 24.05 9.20
N LYS A 276 -6.61 25.23 9.71
CA LYS A 276 -5.64 26.19 10.25
C LYS A 276 -4.89 25.65 11.47
N SER A 277 -5.55 24.82 12.27
CA SER A 277 -5.01 24.31 13.53
C SER A 277 -3.84 23.32 13.36
N VAL A 278 -3.70 22.71 12.16
CA VAL A 278 -2.61 21.76 11.84
C VAL A 278 -1.43 22.51 11.23
N ASP A 279 -0.22 22.17 11.68
CA ASP A 279 1.01 22.77 11.13
C ASP A 279 1.10 22.59 9.60
N SER A 280 1.61 23.61 8.91
CA SER A 280 1.72 23.65 7.45
C SER A 280 2.53 22.47 6.87
N ALA A 281 3.50 21.95 7.61
CA ALA A 281 4.31 20.79 7.21
C ALA A 281 3.46 19.52 7.08
N TYR A 282 2.49 19.33 7.99
CA TYR A 282 1.56 18.20 7.96
C TYR A 282 0.32 18.47 7.10
N ALA A 283 -0.16 19.72 7.10
CA ALA A 283 -1.30 20.14 6.31
C ALA A 283 -1.11 19.93 4.80
N ARG A 284 0.16 19.92 4.31
CA ARG A 284 0.47 19.66 2.89
C ARG A 284 -0.04 18.29 2.45
N ASN A 285 0.22 17.24 3.22
CA ASN A 285 -0.23 15.86 2.98
C ASN A 285 -1.50 15.52 3.77
N GLY A 286 -2.10 16.53 4.40
CA GLY A 286 -3.28 16.37 5.23
C GLY A 286 -4.49 15.91 4.43
N ARG A 287 -5.25 14.98 5.03
CA ARG A 287 -6.55 14.51 4.57
C ARG A 287 -7.59 14.74 5.65
N PHE A 288 -8.85 14.81 5.26
CA PHE A 288 -9.95 14.75 6.22
C PHE A 288 -10.34 13.30 6.48
N MET A 289 -10.87 13.04 7.67
CA MET A 289 -11.51 11.77 8.01
C MET A 289 -12.78 12.05 8.81
N PHE A 290 -13.90 11.51 8.36
CA PHE A 290 -15.20 11.68 9.00
C PHE A 290 -16.16 10.56 8.56
N ASN A 291 -17.29 10.47 9.26
CA ASN A 291 -18.35 9.52 8.99
C ASN A 291 -19.17 9.91 7.75
N ARG A 292 -19.81 8.93 7.10
CA ARG A 292 -20.73 9.13 5.97
C ARG A 292 -21.89 10.09 6.31
N GLU A 293 -22.45 10.01 7.52
CA GLU A 293 -23.53 10.92 7.95
C GLU A 293 -23.04 12.38 8.04
N THR A 294 -21.81 12.58 8.49
CA THR A 294 -21.14 13.89 8.49
C THR A 294 -20.97 14.42 7.08
N LEU A 295 -20.60 13.57 6.11
CA LEU A 295 -20.51 13.94 4.70
C LEU A 295 -21.84 14.54 4.20
N TRP A 296 -22.94 13.82 4.41
CA TRP A 296 -24.25 14.31 3.98
C TRP A 296 -24.68 15.58 4.68
N SER A 297 -24.27 15.77 5.92
CA SER A 297 -24.51 17.02 6.66
C SER A 297 -23.74 18.18 6.05
N LEU A 298 -22.49 17.96 5.60
CA LEU A 298 -21.67 18.97 4.92
C LEU A 298 -22.25 19.34 3.54
N VAL A 299 -22.70 18.35 2.77
CA VAL A 299 -23.34 18.60 1.45
C VAL A 299 -24.60 19.43 1.58
N LYS A 300 -25.34 19.31 2.69
CA LYS A 300 -26.57 20.08 2.95
C LYS A 300 -26.33 21.53 3.35
N ILE A 301 -25.09 21.96 3.58
CA ILE A 301 -24.80 23.36 3.93
C ILE A 301 -25.12 24.26 2.75
N LYS A 302 -25.97 25.28 3.01
CA LYS A 302 -26.43 26.26 2.01
C LYS A 302 -25.90 27.64 2.32
N ASP A 303 -25.74 28.44 1.28
CA ASP A 303 -25.46 29.87 1.40
C ASP A 303 -26.73 30.65 1.80
N THR A 304 -26.62 31.96 1.98
CA THR A 304 -27.71 32.86 2.30
C THR A 304 -28.77 32.92 1.19
N THR A 305 -28.45 32.46 -0.02
CA THR A 305 -29.37 32.42 -1.18
C THR A 305 -30.05 31.07 -1.36
N GLY A 306 -29.75 30.08 -0.47
CA GLY A 306 -30.32 28.74 -0.50
C GLY A 306 -29.60 27.75 -1.44
N ARG A 307 -28.45 28.10 -2.00
CA ARG A 307 -27.66 27.23 -2.86
C ARG A 307 -26.77 26.37 -2.00
N TYR A 308 -26.55 25.10 -2.41
CA TYR A 308 -25.56 24.24 -1.78
C TYR A 308 -24.16 24.80 -2.04
N ILE A 309 -23.39 25.01 -0.98
CA ILE A 309 -22.04 25.60 -1.06
C ILE A 309 -21.04 24.59 -1.59
N TRP A 310 -21.15 23.35 -1.15
CA TRP A 310 -20.26 22.29 -1.59
C TRP A 310 -20.99 21.34 -2.54
N GLN A 311 -20.49 21.26 -3.77
CA GLN A 311 -20.90 20.27 -4.75
C GLN A 311 -19.72 19.32 -4.95
N GLU A 312 -19.90 18.08 -4.59
CA GLU A 312 -18.95 17.02 -4.83
C GLU A 312 -18.70 16.92 -6.34
N GLY A 313 -17.44 17.09 -6.74
CA GLY A 313 -16.94 17.20 -8.10
C GLY A 313 -17.86 16.71 -9.22
N ALA A 314 -18.65 17.61 -9.79
CA ALA A 314 -19.52 17.31 -10.92
C ALA A 314 -18.73 17.02 -12.23
N LYS A 315 -17.40 16.94 -12.17
CA LYS A 315 -16.54 16.56 -13.29
C LYS A 315 -16.07 15.14 -13.07
N ASP A 316 -16.43 14.27 -14.00
CA ASP A 316 -15.96 12.89 -14.09
C ASP A 316 -14.42 12.82 -13.96
N GLY A 317 -13.95 11.99 -13.01
CA GLY A 317 -12.54 11.66 -12.83
C GLY A 317 -11.76 12.49 -11.82
N THR A 318 -12.35 13.49 -11.15
CA THR A 318 -11.65 14.16 -10.03
C THR A 318 -11.96 13.45 -8.70
N PRO A 319 -10.93 13.11 -7.89
CA PRO A 319 -11.16 12.58 -6.56
C PRO A 319 -11.98 13.55 -5.72
N PRO A 320 -12.88 13.05 -4.86
CA PRO A 320 -13.67 13.90 -4.00
C PRO A 320 -12.77 14.72 -3.06
N THR A 321 -12.94 16.04 -3.03
CA THR A 321 -12.12 16.95 -2.24
C THR A 321 -12.97 17.94 -1.45
N LEU A 322 -12.53 18.24 -0.22
CA LEU A 322 -13.06 19.30 0.63
C LEU A 322 -11.98 20.36 0.81
N PHE A 323 -12.21 21.60 0.40
CA PHE A 323 -11.20 22.67 0.39
C PHE A 323 -9.87 22.29 -0.31
N GLY A 324 -9.96 21.52 -1.40
CA GLY A 324 -8.77 21.07 -2.13
C GLY A 324 -7.97 19.95 -1.46
N LYS A 325 -8.48 19.39 -0.36
CA LYS A 325 -7.89 18.23 0.34
C LYS A 325 -8.78 17.01 0.15
N SER A 326 -8.16 15.85 -0.07
CA SER A 326 -8.87 14.58 -0.14
C SER A 326 -9.45 14.22 1.24
N TYR A 327 -10.50 13.41 1.23
CA TYR A 327 -11.09 12.91 2.45
C TYR A 327 -11.24 11.39 2.40
N ILE A 328 -11.33 10.79 3.57
CA ILE A 328 -11.50 9.36 3.80
C ILE A 328 -12.77 9.19 4.61
N LEU A 329 -13.66 8.32 4.16
CA LEU A 329 -14.84 7.94 4.91
C LEU A 329 -14.50 6.83 5.89
N ASN A 330 -14.83 7.06 7.14
CA ASN A 330 -14.65 6.09 8.22
C ASN A 330 -15.87 6.11 9.13
N ASP A 331 -16.68 5.09 9.01
CA ASP A 331 -17.98 5.02 9.70
C ASP A 331 -17.83 4.82 11.23
N ASP A 332 -16.63 4.49 11.72
CA ASP A 332 -16.33 4.39 13.15
C ASP A 332 -15.99 5.75 13.80
N VAL A 333 -15.86 6.82 13.01
CA VAL A 333 -15.79 8.18 13.55
C VAL A 333 -17.19 8.58 14.02
N ALA A 334 -17.27 9.20 15.20
CA ALA A 334 -18.56 9.59 15.78
C ALA A 334 -19.32 10.58 14.89
N ASN A 335 -20.63 10.44 14.89
CA ASN A 335 -21.55 11.40 14.26
C ASN A 335 -21.48 12.77 14.94
N ILE A 336 -21.96 13.80 14.24
CA ILE A 336 -22.20 15.13 14.79
C ILE A 336 -23.07 15.00 16.03
N GLY A 337 -22.63 15.52 17.16
CA GLY A 337 -23.33 15.44 18.44
C GLY A 337 -22.52 16.05 19.57
N ALA A 338 -23.18 16.41 20.65
CA ALA A 338 -22.56 17.04 21.83
C ALA A 338 -21.37 16.23 22.34
N GLY A 339 -20.23 16.85 22.51
CA GLY A 339 -18.98 16.24 22.99
C GLY A 339 -18.29 15.30 22.02
N ASN A 340 -18.88 15.04 20.86
CA ASN A 340 -18.32 14.09 19.88
C ASN A 340 -17.20 14.70 19.04
N ALA A 341 -16.22 13.89 18.68
CA ALA A 341 -15.23 14.21 17.67
C ALA A 341 -15.73 13.70 16.31
N SER A 342 -16.36 14.58 15.52
CA SER A 342 -17.02 14.20 14.26
C SER A 342 -16.13 14.31 13.03
N MET A 343 -14.99 14.99 13.12
CA MET A 343 -14.08 15.20 12.02
C MET A 343 -12.63 15.26 12.51
N LEU A 344 -11.74 14.67 11.73
CA LEU A 344 -10.30 14.76 11.93
C LEU A 344 -9.65 15.33 10.67
N PHE A 345 -8.55 16.07 10.86
CA PHE A 345 -7.72 16.53 9.77
C PHE A 345 -6.24 16.41 10.13
N GLY A 346 -5.41 15.98 9.19
CA GLY A 346 -3.98 15.90 9.37
C GLY A 346 -3.30 14.85 8.48
N ASP A 347 -2.03 14.61 8.76
CA ASP A 347 -1.23 13.60 8.07
C ASP A 347 -1.36 12.23 8.75
N PHE A 348 -2.33 11.44 8.28
CA PHE A 348 -2.57 10.09 8.79
C PHE A 348 -1.44 9.11 8.49
N SER A 349 -0.51 9.43 7.58
CA SER A 349 0.66 8.58 7.32
C SER A 349 1.55 8.42 8.55
N LYS A 350 1.43 9.32 9.53
CA LYS A 350 2.10 9.25 10.83
C LYS A 350 1.47 8.24 11.79
N TYR A 351 0.26 7.80 11.53
CA TYR A 351 -0.35 6.69 12.25
C TYR A 351 0.16 5.37 11.66
N LYS A 352 0.91 4.64 12.48
CA LYS A 352 1.53 3.37 12.09
C LYS A 352 0.67 2.22 12.57
N ILE A 353 0.20 1.40 11.64
CA ILE A 353 -0.58 0.19 11.91
C ILE A 353 0.37 -0.99 11.81
N ARG A 354 0.65 -1.64 12.92
CA ARG A 354 1.47 -2.84 12.95
C ARG A 354 0.62 -4.06 12.72
N MET A 355 0.96 -4.87 11.74
CA MET A 355 0.37 -6.18 11.48
C MET A 355 1.44 -7.25 11.62
N VAL A 356 1.17 -8.27 12.42
CA VAL A 356 2.04 -9.45 12.48
C VAL A 356 1.63 -10.40 11.37
N LYS A 357 2.57 -10.74 10.49
CA LYS A 357 2.35 -11.45 9.21
C LYS A 357 1.63 -12.81 9.27
N ASN A 358 1.32 -13.31 10.43
CA ASN A 358 0.78 -14.65 10.57
C ASN A 358 -0.72 -14.59 10.88
N PHE A 359 -1.55 -14.32 9.86
CA PHE A 359 -2.95 -14.72 9.94
C PHE A 359 -3.01 -16.24 10.09
N ARG A 360 -3.82 -16.71 11.02
CA ARG A 360 -4.05 -18.13 11.20
C ARG A 360 -5.53 -18.43 11.15
N VAL A 361 -5.86 -19.57 10.58
CA VAL A 361 -7.21 -20.12 10.62
C VAL A 361 -7.19 -21.39 11.45
N ILE A 362 -8.13 -21.49 12.35
CA ILE A 362 -8.32 -22.67 13.21
C ILE A 362 -9.65 -23.33 12.84
N ARG A 363 -9.58 -24.64 12.62
CA ARG A 363 -10.73 -25.49 12.39
C ARG A 363 -11.14 -26.20 13.68
N LEU A 364 -12.40 -26.07 14.06
CA LEU A 364 -13.01 -26.71 15.23
C LEU A 364 -13.90 -27.85 14.75
N ASN A 365 -13.48 -29.08 14.95
CA ASN A 365 -14.20 -30.26 14.50
C ASN A 365 -15.29 -30.70 15.46
N GLU A 366 -15.08 -30.53 16.78
CA GLU A 366 -15.93 -31.10 17.78
C GLU A 366 -17.05 -30.16 18.23
N LEU A 367 -16.83 -28.85 18.15
CA LEU A 367 -17.75 -27.85 18.72
C LEU A 367 -19.15 -27.88 18.10
N LEU A 368 -19.24 -28.18 16.80
CA LEU A 368 -20.49 -28.20 16.01
C LEU A 368 -20.79 -29.58 15.43
N ALA A 369 -20.20 -30.64 15.98
CA ALA A 369 -20.35 -32.00 15.42
C ALA A 369 -21.81 -32.48 15.44
N GLU A 370 -22.60 -32.11 16.43
CA GLU A 370 -24.03 -32.42 16.52
C GLU A 370 -24.88 -31.81 15.41
N TYR A 371 -24.38 -30.72 14.80
CA TYR A 371 -25.01 -30.02 13.65
C TYR A 371 -24.44 -30.43 12.31
N LEU A 372 -23.65 -31.49 12.21
CA LEU A 372 -22.93 -31.93 11.02
C LEU A 372 -22.17 -30.74 10.36
N SER A 373 -21.59 -29.88 11.20
CA SER A 373 -20.90 -28.66 10.79
C SER A 373 -19.56 -28.56 11.47
N ILE A 374 -18.62 -27.86 10.81
CA ILE A 374 -17.36 -27.48 11.40
C ILE A 374 -17.33 -25.97 11.66
N GLY A 375 -16.61 -25.57 12.71
CA GLY A 375 -16.38 -24.16 12.99
C GLY A 375 -15.04 -23.71 12.42
N LEU A 376 -15.03 -22.61 11.69
CA LEU A 376 -13.80 -21.95 11.24
C LEU A 376 -13.69 -20.57 11.86
N PHE A 377 -12.53 -20.21 12.38
CA PHE A 377 -12.27 -18.85 12.81
C PHE A 377 -10.81 -18.45 12.53
N GLY A 378 -10.63 -17.17 12.27
CA GLY A 378 -9.31 -16.59 12.07
C GLY A 378 -8.83 -15.83 13.29
N PHE A 379 -7.51 -15.69 13.46
CA PHE A 379 -6.94 -14.71 14.35
C PHE A 379 -5.76 -13.97 13.71
N ALA A 380 -5.65 -12.69 14.09
CA ALA A 380 -4.61 -11.78 13.66
C ALA A 380 -4.08 -10.99 14.86
N ARG A 381 -2.87 -10.46 14.75
CA ARG A 381 -2.31 -9.57 15.76
C ARG A 381 -2.03 -8.21 15.17
N VAL A 382 -2.67 -7.18 15.72
CA VAL A 382 -2.60 -5.81 15.21
C VAL A 382 -2.43 -4.82 16.36
N ASP A 383 -1.75 -3.73 16.11
CA ASP A 383 -1.69 -2.55 16.98
C ASP A 383 -1.54 -1.28 16.14
N GLY A 384 -1.81 -0.12 16.74
CA GLY A 384 -1.71 1.17 16.08
C GLY A 384 -1.18 2.26 17.01
N VAL A 385 -0.29 3.10 16.49
CA VAL A 385 0.27 4.23 17.22
C VAL A 385 0.42 5.44 16.33
N LEU A 386 0.10 6.62 16.84
CA LEU A 386 0.44 7.88 16.19
C LEU A 386 1.86 8.30 16.62
N LEU A 387 2.75 8.46 15.64
CA LEU A 387 4.07 9.02 15.88
C LEU A 387 3.94 10.54 16.04
N ASP A 388 3.66 10.96 17.27
CA ASP A 388 3.56 12.37 17.66
C ASP A 388 4.69 12.72 18.64
N ALA A 389 5.60 13.55 18.21
CA ALA A 389 6.67 14.09 19.05
C ALA A 389 6.27 15.43 19.70
N GLY A 390 4.98 15.68 19.92
CA GLY A 390 4.45 16.96 20.39
C GLY A 390 4.20 17.99 19.28
N THR A 391 4.14 17.51 18.03
CA THR A 391 3.89 18.34 16.83
C THR A 391 2.46 18.25 16.33
N HIS A 392 1.68 17.35 16.91
CA HIS A 392 0.26 17.14 16.65
C HIS A 392 -0.09 17.01 15.15
N PRO A 393 0.42 15.95 14.47
CA PRO A 393 0.24 15.77 13.02
C PRO A 393 -1.21 15.55 12.61
N VAL A 394 -2.07 15.14 13.54
CA VAL A 394 -3.51 14.98 13.34
C VAL A 394 -4.25 15.70 14.46
N LYS A 395 -5.26 16.48 14.09
CA LYS A 395 -6.18 17.14 15.03
C LYS A 395 -7.61 16.72 14.79
N LYS A 396 -8.43 16.82 15.84
CA LYS A 396 -9.85 16.51 15.81
C LYS A 396 -10.69 17.74 16.13
N MET A 397 -11.85 17.82 15.52
CA MET A 397 -12.88 18.79 15.81
C MET A 397 -13.85 18.18 16.81
N VAL A 398 -13.98 18.79 17.98
CA VAL A 398 -14.85 18.33 19.05
C VAL A 398 -16.03 19.29 19.19
N HIS A 399 -17.24 18.78 19.17
CA HIS A 399 -18.47 19.57 19.34
C HIS A 399 -18.63 20.05 20.78
N ALA A 400 -19.25 21.23 20.94
CA ALA A 400 -19.63 21.74 22.25
C ALA A 400 -20.58 20.75 22.96
N ASN A 401 -20.56 20.76 24.28
CA ASN A 401 -21.41 19.89 25.09
C ASN A 401 -22.87 20.38 25.22
N THR A 402 -23.11 21.63 24.80
CA THR A 402 -24.44 22.26 24.86
C THR A 402 -24.67 23.16 23.64
#